data_ec3e59f4c3681eef693df955bdf7a1d0
#
_entry.id   ec3e59f4c3681eef693df955bdf7a1d0
#
_cell.length_a   1.000
_cell.length_b   1.000
_cell.length_c   1.000
_cell.angle_alpha   90.00
_cell.angle_beta   90.00
_cell.angle_gamma   90.00
#
_symmetry.space_group_name_H-M   'P 1'
#
loop_
_entity.id
_entity.type
_entity.pdbx_description
1 polymer ?
#
loop_
_entity_poly.entity_id
_entity_poly.type
_entity_poly.pdbx_seq_one_letter_code
_entity_poly.pdbx_strand_id
1 'polypeptide(L)'
;SCPYFWPIGNRYIFLFFSHTTGSQYLLGDYNKEEHCFYPTFHGRFNFMSFLPGGVHAPSATSDGEGGVIVIHNMHTGKKSPGWRGITTLPRKLTLDKCDTINIQPYGDYKSLRTHHQHIDKTHLPANKEIIIDNIQGNALEIKAEINIKSSPMIEMNVLRSPDKEEFTSIKFFKDRGVDLVRTNPALKNQRWSLISLETAHSSILPDVISRAPELAPVYLKPNETLKLH
;
A
#
# COMPACT_ATOMS: atom_id res chain seq x y z
N SER A 1 -2.90 20.11 -4.14
CA SER A 1 -2.67 20.99 -2.98
C SER A 1 -1.89 20.27 -1.89
N CYS A 2 -1.49 20.98 -0.82
CA CYS A 2 -0.61 20.52 0.26
C CYS A 2 0.72 19.95 -0.29
N PRO A 3 1.54 20.76 -1.00
CA PRO A 3 2.78 20.28 -1.55
C PRO A 3 3.88 20.19 -0.49
N TYR A 4 4.68 19.13 -0.57
CA TYR A 4 5.91 18.95 0.21
C TYR A 4 7.03 18.56 -0.73
N PHE A 5 8.18 19.19 -0.59
CA PHE A 5 9.33 18.95 -1.45
C PHE A 5 10.55 18.64 -0.58
N TRP A 6 11.09 17.44 -0.73
CA TRP A 6 12.20 16.94 0.11
C TRP A 6 13.24 16.18 -0.71
N PRO A 7 14.52 16.24 -0.33
CA PRO A 7 15.51 15.28 -0.80
C PRO A 7 15.15 13.87 -0.29
N ILE A 8 15.38 12.86 -1.14
CA ILE A 8 15.19 11.45 -0.81
C ILE A 8 16.28 10.62 -1.50
N GLY A 9 17.20 10.03 -0.72
CA GLY A 9 18.40 9.41 -1.26
C GLY A 9 19.22 10.43 -2.05
N ASN A 10 19.50 10.11 -3.31
CA ASN A 10 20.20 11.00 -4.25
C ASN A 10 19.25 11.79 -5.18
N ARG A 11 17.95 11.75 -4.92
CA ARG A 11 16.89 12.40 -5.71
C ARG A 11 16.08 13.37 -4.86
N TYR A 12 15.00 13.90 -5.45
CA TYR A 12 14.01 14.71 -4.78
C TYR A 12 12.62 14.15 -5.00
N ILE A 13 11.78 14.22 -3.97
CA ILE A 13 10.37 13.85 -4.01
C ILE A 13 9.49 15.08 -3.81
N PHE A 14 8.49 15.23 -4.68
CA PHE A 14 7.44 16.22 -4.56
C PHE A 14 6.14 15.51 -4.24
N LEU A 15 5.66 15.65 -3.00
CA LEU A 15 4.42 15.06 -2.51
C LEU A 15 3.27 16.04 -2.70
N PHE A 16 2.14 15.56 -3.16
CA PHE A 16 0.94 16.36 -3.35
C PHE A 16 -0.30 15.47 -3.38
N PHE A 17 -1.50 16.08 -3.43
CA PHE A 17 -2.71 15.31 -3.61
C PHE A 17 -3.70 15.98 -4.58
N SER A 18 -4.54 15.14 -5.14
CA SER A 18 -5.71 15.50 -5.94
C SER A 18 -6.97 15.07 -5.20
N HIS A 19 -8.02 15.89 -5.24
CA HIS A 19 -9.31 15.53 -4.65
C HIS A 19 -9.99 14.36 -5.36
N THR A 20 -9.62 14.11 -6.61
CA THR A 20 -10.22 13.02 -7.42
C THR A 20 -9.39 11.74 -7.44
N THR A 21 -8.06 11.85 -7.29
CA THR A 21 -7.15 10.71 -7.47
C THR A 21 -6.27 10.43 -6.24
N GLY A 22 -6.49 11.15 -5.13
CA GLY A 22 -5.80 10.92 -3.87
C GLY A 22 -4.36 11.43 -3.83
N SER A 23 -3.57 10.89 -2.94
CA SER A 23 -2.18 11.29 -2.70
C SER A 23 -1.24 10.72 -3.75
N GLN A 24 -0.31 11.56 -4.21
CA GLN A 24 0.60 11.29 -5.32
C GLN A 24 1.99 11.85 -5.04
N TYR A 25 2.95 11.45 -5.85
CA TYR A 25 4.29 12.02 -5.82
C TYR A 25 4.91 12.11 -7.21
N LEU A 26 5.80 13.09 -7.36
CA LEU A 26 6.78 13.12 -8.45
C LEU A 26 8.16 12.82 -7.86
N LEU A 27 8.95 12.01 -8.53
CA LEU A 27 10.36 11.78 -8.25
C LEU A 27 11.19 12.39 -9.37
N GLY A 28 12.28 13.06 -9.02
CA GLY A 28 13.09 13.73 -10.04
C GLY A 28 14.39 14.31 -9.48
N ASP A 29 15.03 15.12 -10.30
CA ASP A 29 16.26 15.82 -9.98
C ASP A 29 15.99 17.31 -9.78
N TYR A 30 16.68 17.92 -8.82
CA TYR A 30 16.59 19.34 -8.57
C TYR A 30 17.90 20.03 -8.91
N ASN A 31 17.84 20.91 -9.91
CA ASN A 31 18.96 21.79 -10.24
C ASN A 31 18.92 23.01 -9.31
N LYS A 32 19.91 23.11 -8.43
CA LYS A 32 20.01 24.19 -7.42
C LYS A 32 20.38 25.53 -8.05
N GLU A 33 21.09 25.53 -9.16
CA GLU A 33 21.53 26.77 -9.85
C GLU A 33 20.36 27.41 -10.60
N GLU A 34 19.55 26.58 -11.26
CA GLU A 34 18.40 27.01 -12.03
C GLU A 34 17.12 27.12 -11.19
N HIS A 35 17.14 26.63 -9.95
CA HIS A 35 15.97 26.48 -9.09
C HIS A 35 14.83 25.69 -9.77
N CYS A 36 15.18 24.69 -10.60
CA CYS A 36 14.25 23.89 -11.37
C CYS A 36 14.20 22.44 -10.90
N PHE A 37 13.00 21.89 -10.80
CA PHE A 37 12.76 20.47 -10.56
C PHE A 37 12.41 19.77 -11.87
N TYR A 38 13.14 18.72 -12.19
CA TYR A 38 12.97 17.90 -13.39
C TYR A 38 12.37 16.54 -13.00
N PRO A 39 11.04 16.38 -13.06
CA PRO A 39 10.39 15.12 -12.71
C PRO A 39 10.69 14.05 -13.76
N THR A 40 11.08 12.86 -13.30
CA THR A 40 11.34 11.69 -14.14
C THR A 40 10.34 10.57 -13.93
N PHE A 41 9.58 10.61 -12.83
CA PHE A 41 8.57 9.61 -12.52
C PHE A 41 7.39 10.22 -11.76
N HIS A 42 6.19 9.73 -12.06
CA HIS A 42 4.95 10.05 -11.36
C HIS A 42 4.37 8.79 -10.74
N GLY A 43 4.21 8.78 -9.43
CA GLY A 43 3.62 7.68 -8.69
C GLY A 43 2.40 8.08 -7.85
N ARG A 44 1.67 7.09 -7.39
CA ARG A 44 0.47 7.26 -6.56
C ARG A 44 0.59 6.43 -5.31
N PHE A 45 0.09 6.96 -4.19
CA PHE A 45 -0.12 6.20 -2.96
C PHE A 45 -1.49 5.51 -2.92
N ASN A 46 -2.42 6.01 -3.72
CA ASN A 46 -3.74 5.42 -3.94
C ASN A 46 -3.85 4.98 -5.39
N PHE A 47 -4.01 3.69 -5.62
CA PHE A 47 -4.30 3.13 -6.91
C PHE A 47 -5.81 2.91 -7.01
N MET A 48 -6.46 3.44 -8.03
CA MET A 48 -7.90 3.33 -8.26
C MET A 48 -8.80 3.92 -7.16
N SER A 49 -8.28 4.77 -6.29
CA SER A 49 -9.05 5.42 -5.24
C SER A 49 -9.88 6.57 -5.79
N PHE A 50 -11.16 6.59 -5.45
CA PHE A 50 -12.10 7.66 -5.76
C PHE A 50 -12.70 8.21 -4.47
N LEU A 51 -13.11 9.49 -4.50
CA LEU A 51 -13.90 10.04 -3.41
C LEU A 51 -15.17 9.19 -3.17
N PRO A 52 -15.55 9.03 -1.89
CA PRO A 52 -15.14 9.79 -0.71
C PRO A 52 -14.06 9.15 0.17
N GLY A 53 -13.27 8.23 -0.27
CA GLY A 53 -12.26 7.59 0.57
C GLY A 53 -10.83 7.71 0.04
N GLY A 54 -9.87 7.11 0.76
CA GLY A 54 -8.46 7.07 0.41
C GLY A 54 -7.58 8.06 1.18
N VAL A 55 -6.28 8.01 0.93
CA VAL A 55 -5.29 8.89 1.57
C VAL A 55 -5.18 10.21 0.82
N HIS A 56 -5.22 11.31 1.59
CA HIS A 56 -5.18 12.68 1.10
C HIS A 56 -4.11 13.49 1.84
N ALA A 57 -3.94 14.75 1.42
CA ALA A 57 -3.23 15.80 2.14
C ALA A 57 -2.01 15.27 2.92
N PRO A 58 -0.89 14.98 2.25
CA PRO A 58 0.33 14.58 2.93
C PRO A 58 0.81 15.69 3.85
N SER A 59 1.42 15.29 4.99
CA SER A 59 2.31 16.12 5.79
C SER A 59 3.63 15.38 5.90
N ALA A 60 4.73 16.02 5.54
CA ALA A 60 6.00 15.34 5.39
C ALA A 60 7.18 16.15 5.93
N THR A 61 8.20 15.43 6.39
CA THR A 61 9.49 15.97 6.83
C THR A 61 10.63 15.00 6.49
N SER A 62 11.86 15.50 6.47
CA SER A 62 13.05 14.64 6.39
C SER A 62 13.21 13.79 7.65
N ASP A 63 13.73 12.58 7.52
CA ASP A 63 14.13 11.73 8.65
C ASP A 63 15.57 12.03 9.14
N GLY A 64 16.29 12.93 8.47
CA GLY A 64 17.70 13.22 8.75
C GLY A 64 18.70 12.20 8.20
N GLU A 65 18.25 11.09 7.60
CA GLU A 65 19.06 9.97 7.13
C GLU A 65 18.89 9.70 5.63
N GLY A 66 18.31 10.67 4.91
CA GLY A 66 18.06 10.57 3.46
C GLY A 66 16.71 9.97 3.09
N GLY A 67 15.83 9.71 4.05
CA GLY A 67 14.46 9.34 3.84
C GLY A 67 13.48 10.48 4.13
N VAL A 68 12.20 10.24 3.88
CA VAL A 68 11.10 11.18 4.14
C VAL A 68 10.04 10.48 4.99
N ILE A 69 9.69 11.12 6.11
CA ILE A 69 8.57 10.68 6.94
C ILE A 69 7.31 11.37 6.45
N VAL A 70 6.26 10.60 6.22
CA VAL A 70 4.97 11.12 5.76
C VAL A 70 3.80 10.58 6.56
N ILE A 71 2.84 11.44 6.85
CA ILE A 71 1.52 11.13 7.40
C ILE A 71 0.49 11.64 6.40
N HIS A 72 -0.54 10.86 6.15
CA HIS A 72 -1.64 11.26 5.29
C HIS A 72 -2.93 11.38 6.10
N ASN A 73 -3.78 12.29 5.70
CA ASN A 73 -5.16 12.31 6.14
C ASN A 73 -5.96 11.25 5.41
N MET A 74 -6.80 10.51 6.12
CA MET A 74 -7.72 9.51 5.54
C MET A 74 -9.16 9.95 5.71
N HIS A 75 -9.89 10.01 4.59
CA HIS A 75 -11.32 10.15 4.61
C HIS A 75 -11.98 8.78 4.73
N THR A 76 -12.82 8.62 5.73
CA THR A 76 -13.55 7.37 5.98
C THR A 76 -14.73 7.17 5.03
N GLY A 77 -15.10 8.20 4.26
CA GLY A 77 -16.19 8.14 3.30
C GLY A 77 -17.58 8.37 3.88
N LYS A 78 -17.72 8.29 5.20
CA LYS A 78 -18.99 8.55 5.90
C LYS A 78 -18.82 9.55 7.05
N LYS A 79 -19.92 10.17 7.44
CA LYS A 79 -19.95 11.04 8.62
C LYS A 79 -19.81 10.21 9.89
N SER A 80 -18.94 10.63 10.80
CA SER A 80 -18.79 10.07 12.14
C SER A 80 -19.12 11.11 13.19
N PRO A 81 -19.83 10.74 14.28
CA PRO A 81 -20.11 11.67 15.36
C PRO A 81 -18.82 12.15 16.02
N GLY A 82 -18.64 13.47 16.13
CA GLY A 82 -17.55 14.07 16.88
C GLY A 82 -16.18 14.13 16.20
N TRP A 83 -15.99 13.51 15.02
CA TRP A 83 -14.73 13.57 14.26
C TRP A 83 -14.95 13.40 12.75
N ARG A 84 -13.94 13.83 11.95
CA ARG A 84 -14.04 13.81 10.48
C ARG A 84 -12.72 13.41 9.86
N GLY A 85 -12.57 12.13 9.58
CA GLY A 85 -11.34 11.55 9.06
C GLY A 85 -10.38 11.12 10.17
N ILE A 86 -9.34 10.39 9.79
CA ILE A 86 -8.24 9.91 10.63
C ILE A 86 -6.92 10.18 9.90
N THR A 87 -5.81 10.16 10.63
CA THR A 87 -4.48 10.15 10.03
C THR A 87 -3.96 8.72 9.90
N THR A 88 -3.15 8.48 8.87
CA THR A 88 -2.41 7.21 8.79
C THR A 88 -1.35 7.15 9.90
N LEU A 89 -0.86 5.95 10.19
CA LEU A 89 0.40 5.81 10.89
C LEU A 89 1.52 6.51 10.11
N PRO A 90 2.53 7.07 10.78
CA PRO A 90 3.71 7.61 10.11
C PRO A 90 4.38 6.54 9.25
N ARG A 91 4.80 6.91 8.06
CA ARG A 91 5.49 6.04 7.10
C ARG A 91 6.82 6.67 6.72
N LYS A 92 7.87 5.85 6.68
CA LYS A 92 9.17 6.23 6.13
C LYS A 92 9.21 5.84 4.66
N LEU A 93 9.50 6.81 3.81
CA LEU A 93 9.77 6.63 2.39
C LEU A 93 11.27 6.61 2.19
N THR A 94 11.78 5.62 1.45
CA THR A 94 13.18 5.53 1.02
C THR A 94 13.23 5.11 -0.45
N LEU A 95 14.36 5.34 -1.10
CA LEU A 95 14.60 4.84 -2.46
C LEU A 95 15.48 3.61 -2.42
N ASP A 96 15.16 2.64 -3.28
CA ASP A 96 16.08 1.57 -3.62
C ASP A 96 17.01 2.00 -4.78
N LYS A 97 17.90 1.07 -5.18
CA LYS A 97 18.86 1.32 -6.27
C LYS A 97 18.22 1.50 -7.65
N CYS A 98 16.93 1.20 -7.79
CA CYS A 98 16.15 1.29 -9.01
C CYS A 98 15.22 2.49 -9.01
N ASP A 99 15.41 3.44 -8.09
CA ASP A 99 14.52 4.59 -7.87
C ASP A 99 13.06 4.19 -7.54
N THR A 100 12.88 2.99 -6.94
CA THR A 100 11.58 2.57 -6.46
C THR A 100 11.39 3.04 -5.02
N ILE A 101 10.24 3.63 -4.73
CA ILE A 101 9.89 4.04 -3.36
C ILE A 101 9.54 2.82 -2.51
N ASN A 102 10.31 2.62 -1.44
CA ASN A 102 9.95 1.72 -0.36
C ASN A 102 9.16 2.48 0.70
N ILE A 103 8.08 1.86 1.17
CA ILE A 103 7.19 2.43 2.19
C ILE A 103 7.20 1.49 3.38
N GLN A 104 7.58 2.00 4.56
CA GLN A 104 7.60 1.22 5.80
C GLN A 104 6.95 2.01 6.94
N PRO A 105 6.34 1.35 7.93
CA PRO A 105 5.94 2.03 9.15
C PRO A 105 7.13 2.70 9.84
N TYR A 106 6.92 3.88 10.41
CA TYR A 106 7.94 4.66 11.11
C TYR A 106 7.54 4.92 12.57
N GLY A 107 8.54 4.96 13.45
CA GLY A 107 8.38 5.16 14.88
C GLY A 107 8.25 3.86 15.67
N ASP A 108 7.90 3.96 16.94
CA ASP A 108 7.77 2.80 17.82
C ASP A 108 6.39 2.12 17.70
N TYR A 109 6.02 1.73 16.46
CA TYR A 109 4.77 0.99 16.23
C TYR A 109 4.79 -0.42 16.84
N LYS A 110 6.00 -0.93 17.16
CA LYS A 110 6.15 -2.26 17.78
C LYS A 110 5.63 -2.29 19.20
N SER A 111 5.66 -1.17 19.92
CA SER A 111 5.09 -1.05 21.27
C SER A 111 3.56 -1.22 21.30
N LEU A 112 2.90 -1.05 20.15
CA LEU A 112 1.46 -1.26 20.00
C LEU A 112 1.08 -2.74 19.84
N ARG A 113 2.07 -3.63 19.67
CA ARG A 113 1.82 -5.05 19.43
C ARG A 113 1.43 -5.75 20.71
N THR A 114 0.35 -6.50 20.65
CA THR A 114 -0.13 -7.38 21.71
C THR A 114 -0.52 -8.72 21.12
N HIS A 115 -0.59 -9.77 21.94
CA HIS A 115 -1.13 -11.08 21.54
C HIS A 115 -0.50 -11.66 20.25
N HIS A 116 0.84 -11.65 20.19
CA HIS A 116 1.55 -12.22 19.04
C HIS A 116 1.18 -13.69 18.83
N GLN A 117 0.78 -14.03 17.61
CA GLN A 117 0.52 -15.39 17.15
C GLN A 117 1.49 -15.73 16.02
N HIS A 118 2.01 -16.96 16.04
CA HIS A 118 2.85 -17.48 14.96
C HIS A 118 2.14 -18.68 14.33
N ILE A 119 2.08 -18.70 13.02
CA ILE A 119 1.51 -19.81 12.25
C ILE A 119 2.67 -20.50 11.52
N ASP A 120 2.84 -21.77 11.79
CA ASP A 120 3.83 -22.60 11.13
C ASP A 120 3.54 -22.74 9.63
N LYS A 121 4.57 -23.15 8.91
CA LYS A 121 4.47 -23.36 7.47
C LYS A 121 3.33 -24.32 7.14
N THR A 122 2.32 -23.80 6.49
CA THR A 122 1.10 -24.50 6.13
C THR A 122 0.98 -24.64 4.61
N HIS A 123 0.56 -25.80 4.14
CA HIS A 123 0.27 -26.03 2.73
C HIS A 123 -1.15 -25.54 2.41
N LEU A 124 -1.28 -24.67 1.41
CA LEU A 124 -2.57 -24.22 0.89
C LEU A 124 -2.96 -25.09 -0.32
N PRO A 125 -3.96 -25.99 -0.19
CA PRO A 125 -4.48 -26.74 -1.33
C PRO A 125 -5.16 -25.80 -2.34
N ALA A 126 -5.08 -26.15 -3.63
CA ALA A 126 -5.77 -25.38 -4.65
C ALA A 126 -7.30 -25.41 -4.45
N ASN A 127 -7.94 -24.26 -4.67
CA ASN A 127 -9.39 -24.10 -4.60
C ASN A 127 -10.02 -24.49 -3.24
N LYS A 128 -9.25 -24.38 -2.17
CA LYS A 128 -9.70 -24.67 -0.82
C LYS A 128 -9.36 -23.52 0.12
N GLU A 129 -10.35 -23.06 0.88
CA GLU A 129 -10.16 -22.14 1.99
C GLU A 129 -9.59 -22.88 3.21
N ILE A 130 -8.59 -22.28 3.85
CA ILE A 130 -8.08 -22.70 5.15
C ILE A 130 -8.38 -21.58 6.15
N ILE A 131 -9.05 -21.92 7.22
CA ILE A 131 -9.25 -21.02 8.36
C ILE A 131 -8.02 -21.12 9.25
N ILE A 132 -7.45 -19.97 9.61
CA ILE A 132 -6.39 -19.88 10.60
C ILE A 132 -7.07 -19.62 11.94
N ASP A 133 -7.19 -20.66 12.72
CA ASP A 133 -7.77 -20.58 14.06
C ASP A 133 -6.87 -19.74 14.98
N ASN A 134 -7.47 -19.22 16.06
CA ASN A 134 -6.81 -18.44 17.11
C ASN A 134 -6.31 -17.03 16.71
N ILE A 135 -6.55 -16.57 15.48
CA ILE A 135 -6.31 -15.18 15.09
C ILE A 135 -7.66 -14.48 15.00
N GLN A 136 -7.93 -13.61 15.96
CA GLN A 136 -9.17 -12.83 16.03
C GLN A 136 -8.83 -11.39 16.43
N GLY A 137 -9.55 -10.44 15.86
CA GLY A 137 -9.40 -9.02 16.18
C GLY A 137 -9.80 -8.10 15.03
N ASN A 138 -10.09 -6.86 15.38
CA ASN A 138 -10.42 -5.77 14.45
C ASN A 138 -9.27 -4.76 14.28
N ALA A 139 -8.14 -4.98 14.96
CA ALA A 139 -6.91 -4.21 14.83
C ALA A 139 -5.75 -5.22 14.76
N LEU A 140 -5.23 -5.44 13.55
CA LEU A 140 -4.26 -6.50 13.27
C LEU A 140 -3.03 -5.92 12.55
N GLU A 141 -1.86 -6.43 12.92
CA GLU A 141 -0.66 -6.39 12.09
C GLU A 141 -0.39 -7.79 11.56
N ILE A 142 -0.31 -7.95 10.26
CA ILE A 142 -0.11 -9.26 9.62
C ILE A 142 1.20 -9.24 8.86
N LYS A 143 2.05 -10.25 9.12
CA LYS A 143 3.23 -10.54 8.31
C LYS A 143 3.09 -11.94 7.74
N ALA A 144 3.12 -12.05 6.42
CA ALA A 144 3.00 -13.33 5.75
C ALA A 144 4.09 -13.50 4.69
N GLU A 145 4.70 -14.68 4.66
CA GLU A 145 5.60 -15.11 3.60
C GLU A 145 4.92 -16.24 2.81
N ILE A 146 4.65 -15.97 1.53
CA ILE A 146 3.85 -16.87 0.69
C ILE A 146 4.66 -17.33 -0.52
N ASN A 147 4.89 -18.63 -0.60
CA ASN A 147 5.49 -19.23 -1.79
C ASN A 147 4.39 -19.57 -2.80
N ILE A 148 4.27 -18.73 -3.82
CA ILE A 148 3.17 -18.79 -4.80
C ILE A 148 3.31 -19.95 -5.78
N LYS A 149 4.55 -20.40 -6.07
CA LYS A 149 4.83 -21.44 -7.06
C LYS A 149 4.13 -21.17 -8.40
N SER A 150 3.28 -22.09 -8.84
CA SER A 150 2.49 -22.02 -10.08
C SER A 150 1.09 -21.46 -9.89
N SER A 151 0.68 -21.10 -8.68
CA SER A 151 -0.66 -20.57 -8.42
C SER A 151 -0.86 -19.21 -9.12
N PRO A 152 -1.93 -19.04 -9.91
CA PRO A 152 -2.20 -17.77 -10.59
C PRO A 152 -2.73 -16.70 -9.64
N MET A 153 -3.31 -17.10 -8.52
CA MET A 153 -3.93 -16.22 -7.53
C MET A 153 -3.82 -16.80 -6.13
N ILE A 154 -3.67 -15.92 -5.15
CA ILE A 154 -3.85 -16.21 -3.73
C ILE A 154 -4.75 -15.14 -3.14
N GLU A 155 -5.64 -15.55 -2.26
CA GLU A 155 -6.58 -14.69 -1.56
C GLU A 155 -6.42 -14.88 -0.05
N MET A 156 -6.39 -13.76 0.68
CA MET A 156 -6.42 -13.72 2.13
C MET A 156 -7.59 -12.84 2.57
N ASN A 157 -8.53 -13.43 3.29
CA ASN A 157 -9.68 -12.74 3.86
C ASN A 157 -9.40 -12.38 5.31
N VAL A 158 -9.39 -11.08 5.62
CA VAL A 158 -9.17 -10.55 6.97
C VAL A 158 -10.44 -9.86 7.47
N LEU A 159 -10.50 -9.61 8.78
CA LEU A 159 -11.66 -8.98 9.44
C LEU A 159 -12.97 -9.70 9.10
N ARG A 160 -12.91 -11.02 9.05
CA ARG A 160 -14.02 -11.85 8.60
C ARG A 160 -14.95 -12.18 9.76
N SER A 161 -16.24 -11.95 9.58
CA SER A 161 -17.27 -12.36 10.52
C SER A 161 -17.42 -13.90 10.56
N PRO A 162 -17.90 -14.49 11.67
CA PRO A 162 -18.08 -15.94 11.78
C PRO A 162 -19.03 -16.53 10.74
N ASP A 163 -20.05 -15.80 10.35
CA ASP A 163 -21.05 -16.15 9.34
C ASP A 163 -20.59 -15.90 7.90
N LYS A 164 -19.40 -15.28 7.70
CA LYS A 164 -18.82 -14.92 6.40
C LYS A 164 -19.57 -13.81 5.64
N GLU A 165 -20.42 -13.07 6.29
CA GLU A 165 -21.12 -11.95 5.65
C GLU A 165 -20.20 -10.73 5.50
N GLU A 166 -19.28 -10.51 6.45
CA GLU A 166 -18.30 -9.43 6.41
C GLU A 166 -16.87 -9.98 6.28
N PHE A 167 -16.10 -9.43 5.36
CA PHE A 167 -14.66 -9.69 5.21
C PHE A 167 -14.00 -8.65 4.30
N THR A 168 -12.72 -8.45 4.48
CA THR A 168 -11.88 -7.66 3.58
C THR A 168 -10.91 -8.58 2.85
N SER A 169 -10.95 -8.58 1.51
CA SER A 169 -10.17 -9.50 0.69
C SER A 169 -8.89 -8.84 0.20
N ILE A 170 -7.75 -9.47 0.46
CA ILE A 170 -6.46 -9.14 -0.11
C ILE A 170 -6.12 -10.22 -1.14
N LYS A 171 -6.10 -9.85 -2.42
CA LYS A 171 -5.84 -10.79 -3.53
C LYS A 171 -4.52 -10.46 -4.20
N PHE A 172 -3.73 -11.46 -4.42
CA PHE A 172 -2.52 -11.37 -5.23
C PHE A 172 -2.73 -12.17 -6.52
N PHE A 173 -2.50 -11.52 -7.66
CA PHE A 173 -2.61 -12.11 -8.99
C PHE A 173 -1.24 -12.13 -9.65
N LYS A 174 -0.74 -13.32 -9.93
CA LYS A 174 0.58 -13.55 -10.51
C LYS A 174 0.62 -13.22 -12.00
N ASP A 175 1.73 -12.64 -12.47
CA ASP A 175 2.07 -12.47 -13.89
C ASP A 175 0.97 -11.83 -14.73
N ARG A 176 0.49 -10.67 -14.33
CA ARG A 176 -0.59 -9.95 -15.03
C ARG A 176 -0.13 -9.22 -16.28
N GLY A 177 1.13 -8.84 -16.35
CA GLY A 177 1.63 -8.12 -17.51
C GLY A 177 3.14 -7.97 -17.53
N VAL A 178 3.61 -7.27 -18.56
CA VAL A 178 5.01 -6.88 -18.74
C VAL A 178 5.05 -5.37 -18.86
N ASP A 179 5.98 -4.74 -18.13
CA ASP A 179 6.13 -3.29 -18.16
C ASP A 179 6.89 -2.86 -19.41
N LEU A 180 6.16 -2.38 -20.41
CA LEU A 180 6.71 -1.91 -21.68
C LEU A 180 7.01 -0.40 -21.69
N VAL A 181 6.49 0.34 -20.71
CA VAL A 181 6.43 1.80 -20.75
C VAL A 181 7.34 2.47 -19.73
N ARG A 182 7.91 1.73 -18.80
CA ARG A 182 8.79 2.31 -17.79
C ARG A 182 10.09 2.81 -18.40
N THR A 183 10.40 4.04 -18.07
CA THR A 183 11.65 4.69 -18.47
C THR A 183 12.85 4.17 -17.66
N ASN A 184 12.64 3.65 -16.44
CA ASN A 184 13.69 3.05 -15.63
C ASN A 184 14.16 1.73 -16.28
N PRO A 185 15.43 1.64 -16.75
CA PRO A 185 15.93 0.46 -17.44
C PRO A 185 15.90 -0.82 -16.60
N ALA A 186 16.01 -0.70 -15.27
CA ALA A 186 16.00 -1.85 -14.35
C ALA A 186 14.61 -2.50 -14.23
N LEU A 187 13.55 -1.77 -14.57
CA LEU A 187 12.16 -2.22 -14.49
C LEU A 187 11.52 -2.46 -15.86
N LYS A 188 12.18 -2.00 -16.94
CA LYS A 188 11.69 -2.19 -18.30
C LYS A 188 11.62 -3.67 -18.64
N ASN A 189 10.53 -4.10 -19.24
CA ASN A 189 10.23 -5.52 -19.59
C ASN A 189 10.14 -6.46 -18.39
N GLN A 190 10.12 -5.94 -17.15
CA GLN A 190 9.88 -6.76 -15.98
C GLN A 190 8.42 -7.21 -15.94
N ARG A 191 8.20 -8.47 -15.61
CA ARG A 191 6.85 -8.97 -15.33
C ARG A 191 6.34 -8.34 -14.05
N TRP A 192 5.08 -7.96 -14.06
CA TRP A 192 4.40 -7.46 -12.88
C TRP A 192 3.20 -8.34 -12.51
N SER A 193 3.01 -8.46 -11.23
CA SER A 193 1.84 -9.06 -10.59
C SER A 193 0.96 -7.94 -10.04
N LEU A 194 -0.24 -8.27 -9.61
CA LEU A 194 -1.18 -7.30 -9.08
C LEU A 194 -1.58 -7.70 -7.66
N ILE A 195 -1.54 -6.75 -6.75
CA ILE A 195 -2.22 -6.86 -5.46
C ILE A 195 -3.51 -6.06 -5.50
N SER A 196 -4.58 -6.60 -4.93
CA SER A 196 -5.89 -5.98 -4.83
C SER A 196 -6.36 -6.01 -3.39
N LEU A 197 -6.86 -4.87 -2.91
CA LEU A 197 -7.60 -4.77 -1.65
C LEU A 197 -9.07 -4.52 -1.99
N GLU A 198 -9.94 -5.47 -1.67
CA GLU A 198 -11.36 -5.40 -1.96
C GLU A 198 -12.17 -5.24 -0.68
N THR A 199 -12.95 -4.17 -0.63
CA THR A 199 -13.75 -3.80 0.54
C THR A 199 -15.26 -3.92 0.29
N ALA A 200 -15.69 -4.55 -0.81
CA ALA A 200 -17.10 -4.69 -1.16
C ALA A 200 -17.91 -5.44 -0.09
N HIS A 201 -17.28 -6.35 0.63
CA HIS A 201 -17.87 -7.14 1.70
C HIS A 201 -17.37 -6.75 3.10
N SER A 202 -16.70 -5.61 3.25
CA SER A 202 -16.11 -5.22 4.53
C SER A 202 -17.14 -4.81 5.59
N SER A 203 -18.38 -4.60 5.20
CA SER A 203 -19.50 -4.37 6.13
C SER A 203 -20.85 -4.58 5.45
N ILE A 204 -21.83 -5.06 6.22
CA ILE A 204 -23.23 -5.18 5.83
C ILE A 204 -24.07 -3.93 6.19
N LEU A 205 -23.46 -2.94 6.86
CA LEU A 205 -24.18 -1.73 7.24
C LEU A 205 -24.64 -0.95 6.01
N PRO A 206 -25.88 -0.43 6.01
CA PRO A 206 -26.47 0.22 4.83
C PRO A 206 -25.82 1.56 4.47
N ASP A 207 -25.07 2.16 5.40
CA ASP A 207 -24.37 3.43 5.20
C ASP A 207 -22.92 3.26 4.70
N VAL A 208 -22.50 2.03 4.44
CA VAL A 208 -21.17 1.73 3.90
C VAL A 208 -21.14 1.99 2.40
N ILE A 209 -20.14 2.73 1.99
CA ILE A 209 -19.91 3.06 0.58
C ILE A 209 -19.12 1.92 -0.07
N SER A 210 -19.75 1.24 -1.01
CA SER A 210 -19.05 0.29 -1.89
C SER A 210 -18.10 1.04 -2.81
N ARG A 211 -16.88 0.52 -2.95
CA ARG A 211 -15.82 1.07 -3.81
C ARG A 211 -15.26 0.01 -4.73
N ALA A 212 -14.70 0.47 -5.85
CA ALA A 212 -13.83 -0.37 -6.65
C ALA A 212 -12.62 -0.82 -5.82
N PRO A 213 -12.08 -2.02 -6.07
CA PRO A 213 -10.87 -2.49 -5.41
C PRO A 213 -9.71 -1.51 -5.58
N GLU A 214 -8.93 -1.33 -4.51
CA GLU A 214 -7.63 -0.65 -4.61
C GLU A 214 -6.63 -1.62 -5.23
N LEU A 215 -5.93 -1.20 -6.27
CA LEU A 215 -5.02 -2.03 -7.05
C LEU A 215 -3.62 -1.44 -7.04
N ALA A 216 -2.60 -2.29 -6.90
CA ALA A 216 -1.20 -1.88 -7.03
C ALA A 216 -0.37 -2.94 -7.78
N PRO A 217 0.56 -2.54 -8.65
CA PRO A 217 1.50 -3.44 -9.26
C PRO A 217 2.53 -3.93 -8.22
N VAL A 218 2.91 -5.19 -8.33
CA VAL A 218 3.95 -5.82 -7.52
C VAL A 218 4.94 -6.51 -8.47
N TYR A 219 6.22 -6.21 -8.28
CA TYR A 219 7.30 -6.78 -9.07
C TYR A 219 7.99 -7.87 -8.25
N LEU A 220 7.79 -9.12 -8.63
CA LEU A 220 8.48 -10.28 -8.04
C LEU A 220 9.44 -10.88 -9.04
N LYS A 221 10.62 -11.24 -8.56
CA LYS A 221 11.55 -12.05 -9.36
C LYS A 221 11.04 -13.49 -9.49
N PRO A 222 11.46 -14.23 -10.51
CA PRO A 222 11.14 -15.64 -10.60
C PRO A 222 11.51 -16.38 -9.31
N ASN A 223 10.59 -17.18 -8.77
CA ASN A 223 10.72 -17.94 -7.52
C ASN A 223 10.87 -17.10 -6.25
N GLU A 224 10.68 -15.80 -6.31
CA GLU A 224 10.66 -14.96 -5.12
C GLU A 224 9.39 -15.22 -4.29
N THR A 225 9.57 -15.22 -2.97
CA THR A 225 8.48 -15.33 -2.02
C THR A 225 7.76 -14.00 -1.91
N LEU A 226 6.43 -14.01 -2.02
CA LEU A 226 5.62 -12.83 -1.73
C LEU A 226 5.68 -12.54 -0.23
N LYS A 227 6.10 -11.34 0.14
CA LYS A 227 6.09 -10.83 1.51
C LYS A 227 5.00 -9.78 1.65
N LEU A 228 4.03 -10.05 2.50
CA LEU A 228 2.97 -9.11 2.88
C LEU A 228 3.27 -8.56 4.28
N HIS A 229 3.05 -7.25 4.45
CA HIS A 229 3.13 -6.57 5.75
C HIS A 229 2.09 -5.46 5.79
#